data_7dad508e3c1ad5e8eb6e015342471e06
#
_entry.id   7dad508e3c1ad5e8eb6e015342471e06
#
_cell.length_a   1.000
_cell.length_b   1.000
_cell.length_c   1.000
_cell.angle_alpha   90.00
_cell.angle_beta   90.00
_cell.angle_gamma   90.00
#
_symmetry.space_group_name_H-M   'P 1'
#
loop_
_entity.id
_entity.type
_entity.pdbx_description
1 polymer ?
#
loop_
_entity_poly.entity_id
_entity_poly.type
_entity_poly.pdbx_seq_one_letter_code
_entity_poly.pdbx_strand_id
1 'polypeptide(L)'
;MVAIIAVVLSQILIIGSWRDAKFGSIANLIVLLVAIAAWAIQHFESQFRNDVRSHLQITKATPGDLLTEADIQSLPQPVQKYLKYSGVINRPRVKNIRIVFDGEMRSKGKDWFPFQSVQYNFFDDPTRLFFMKARMFGMVVPGYHDYQDKTARMNIKLFGLFPVMHAKGPEMNKAETVTVFNDMCLMAPATLIDKRIQWVPIDNTSSKAHFTNGMNKISAILYFNEKGELVNFISDDRYVIDEMKQYRFSTPVKEYKVINGMNVMAYGEAVWH
;
A
#
# COMPACT_ATOMS: atom_id res chain seq x y z
N MET A 1 22.78 16.24 3.55
CA MET A 1 23.51 17.50 3.28
C MET A 1 24.75 17.65 4.16
N VAL A 2 24.64 17.65 5.50
CA VAL A 2 25.79 17.85 6.41
C VAL A 2 26.95 16.88 6.13
N ALA A 3 26.68 15.58 5.96
CA ALA A 3 27.71 14.58 5.66
C ALA A 3 28.46 14.87 4.34
N ILE A 4 27.78 15.35 3.31
CA ILE A 4 28.40 15.69 2.04
C ILE A 4 29.35 16.88 2.22
N ILE A 5 28.93 17.91 2.94
CA ILE A 5 29.78 19.06 3.26
C ILE A 5 31.02 18.63 4.04
N ALA A 6 30.85 17.78 5.07
CA ALA A 6 31.95 17.27 5.86
C ALA A 6 32.97 16.49 5.02
N VAL A 7 32.49 15.64 4.11
CA VAL A 7 33.36 14.89 3.18
C VAL A 7 34.14 15.83 2.25
N VAL A 8 33.50 16.88 1.73
CA VAL A 8 34.18 17.86 0.86
C VAL A 8 35.28 18.59 1.63
N LEU A 9 35.00 19.07 2.85
CA LEU A 9 36.00 19.74 3.70
C LEU A 9 37.16 18.80 4.05
N SER A 10 36.83 17.55 4.45
CA SER A 10 37.84 16.51 4.72
C SER A 10 38.73 16.25 3.51
N GLN A 11 38.12 16.16 2.30
CA GLN A 11 38.86 15.88 1.06
C GLN A 11 39.82 17.04 0.69
N ILE A 12 39.43 18.29 0.95
CA ILE A 12 40.31 19.46 0.75
C ILE A 12 41.56 19.37 1.65
N LEU A 13 41.38 19.01 2.94
CA LEU A 13 42.49 18.81 3.86
C LEU A 13 43.43 17.66 3.46
N ILE A 14 42.84 16.55 2.98
CA ILE A 14 43.61 15.40 2.46
C ILE A 14 44.43 15.78 1.23
N ILE A 15 43.91 16.60 0.32
CA ILE A 15 44.63 17.07 -0.87
C ILE A 15 45.83 17.93 -0.40
N GLY A 16 45.66 18.80 0.59
CA GLY A 16 46.73 19.61 1.15
C GLY A 16 47.86 18.81 1.83
N SER A 17 47.55 17.60 2.33
CA SER A 17 48.48 16.69 2.98
C SER A 17 48.60 15.34 2.27
N TRP A 18 48.59 15.36 0.94
CA TRP A 18 48.41 14.16 0.10
C TRP A 18 49.39 13.03 0.41
N ARG A 19 50.67 13.36 0.66
CA ARG A 19 51.71 12.35 0.94
C ARG A 19 51.34 11.44 2.12
N ASP A 20 50.78 12.06 3.17
CA ASP A 20 50.50 11.38 4.46
C ASP A 20 49.07 10.89 4.59
N ALA A 21 48.09 11.56 3.93
CA ALA A 21 46.67 11.36 4.17
C ALA A 21 45.90 10.76 3.00
N LYS A 22 46.53 10.42 1.85
CA LYS A 22 45.85 9.96 0.60
C LYS A 22 44.86 8.81 0.78
N PHE A 23 45.12 7.90 1.72
CA PHE A 23 44.22 6.77 1.99
C PHE A 23 42.92 7.19 2.66
N GLY A 24 42.85 8.36 3.27
CA GLY A 24 41.60 8.95 3.79
C GLY A 24 40.57 9.24 2.69
N SER A 25 41.04 9.41 1.44
CA SER A 25 40.15 9.58 0.27
C SER A 25 39.24 8.35 0.05
N ILE A 26 39.70 7.15 0.40
CA ILE A 26 38.88 5.92 0.29
C ILE A 26 37.71 5.98 1.30
N ALA A 27 38.01 6.36 2.54
CA ALA A 27 36.98 6.53 3.56
C ALA A 27 35.96 7.63 3.16
N ASN A 28 36.47 8.77 2.66
CA ASN A 28 35.63 9.85 2.15
C ASN A 28 34.74 9.40 0.99
N LEU A 29 35.25 8.61 0.06
CA LEU A 29 34.46 8.07 -1.05
C LEU A 29 33.31 7.17 -0.54
N ILE A 30 33.60 6.29 0.41
CA ILE A 30 32.56 5.40 1.01
C ILE A 30 31.48 6.24 1.67
N VAL A 31 31.87 7.21 2.53
CA VAL A 31 30.91 8.08 3.23
C VAL A 31 30.09 8.89 2.22
N LEU A 32 30.72 9.40 1.14
CA LEU A 32 30.02 10.13 0.09
C LEU A 32 28.97 9.27 -0.61
N LEU A 33 29.32 8.04 -0.99
CA LEU A 33 28.39 7.12 -1.66
C LEU A 33 27.19 6.80 -0.75
N VAL A 34 27.43 6.52 0.52
CA VAL A 34 26.35 6.27 1.50
C VAL A 34 25.48 7.52 1.68
N ALA A 35 26.08 8.71 1.77
CA ALA A 35 25.34 9.97 1.91
C ALA A 35 24.49 10.29 0.67
N ILE A 36 25.00 10.02 -0.54
CA ILE A 36 24.25 10.18 -1.79
C ILE A 36 23.08 9.20 -1.82
N ALA A 37 23.29 7.93 -1.49
CA ALA A 37 22.23 6.93 -1.46
C ALA A 37 21.14 7.30 -0.44
N ALA A 38 21.51 7.71 0.77
CA ALA A 38 20.57 8.16 1.79
C ALA A 38 19.76 9.39 1.33
N TRP A 39 20.41 10.38 0.73
CA TRP A 39 19.74 11.55 0.16
C TRP A 39 18.77 11.16 -0.97
N ALA A 40 19.18 10.29 -1.86
CA ALA A 40 18.35 9.84 -2.98
C ALA A 40 17.11 9.08 -2.51
N ILE A 41 17.23 8.21 -1.49
CA ILE A 41 16.10 7.53 -0.88
C ILE A 41 15.13 8.56 -0.27
N GLN A 42 15.64 9.55 0.48
CA GLN A 42 14.81 10.61 1.06
C GLN A 42 14.13 11.47 -0.01
N HIS A 43 14.84 11.79 -1.10
CA HIS A 43 14.27 12.54 -2.22
C HIS A 43 13.16 11.74 -2.91
N PHE A 44 13.36 10.45 -3.13
CA PHE A 44 12.33 9.57 -3.69
C PHE A 44 11.10 9.47 -2.77
N GLU A 45 11.30 9.30 -1.46
CA GLU A 45 10.22 9.30 -0.47
C GLU A 45 9.49 10.65 -0.38
N SER A 46 10.16 11.77 -0.73
CA SER A 46 9.53 13.08 -0.70
C SER A 46 8.39 13.22 -1.72
N GLN A 47 8.46 12.51 -2.85
CA GLN A 47 7.38 12.44 -3.84
C GLN A 47 6.12 11.87 -3.19
N PHE A 48 6.23 10.70 -2.57
CA PHE A 48 5.13 10.09 -1.81
C PHE A 48 4.56 11.05 -0.76
N ARG A 49 5.42 11.70 0.05
CA ARG A 49 4.98 12.63 1.10
C ARG A 49 4.26 13.87 0.53
N ASN A 50 4.67 14.35 -0.63
CA ASN A 50 4.01 15.47 -1.29
C ASN A 50 2.63 15.08 -1.81
N ASP A 51 2.51 13.91 -2.46
CA ASP A 51 1.24 13.38 -2.95
C ASP A 51 0.27 13.16 -1.78
N VAL A 52 0.72 12.55 -0.68
CA VAL A 52 -0.07 12.38 0.55
C VAL A 52 -0.55 13.73 1.09
N ARG A 53 0.34 14.73 1.15
CA ARG A 53 -0.03 16.07 1.64
C ARG A 53 -1.10 16.72 0.78
N SER A 54 -0.98 16.61 -0.53
CA SER A 54 -1.94 17.16 -1.48
C SER A 54 -3.32 16.53 -1.29
N HIS A 55 -3.39 15.21 -1.18
CA HIS A 55 -4.66 14.50 -0.97
C HIS A 55 -5.29 14.79 0.41
N LEU A 56 -4.48 14.89 1.47
CA LEU A 56 -4.97 15.26 2.81
C LEU A 56 -5.56 16.69 2.87
N GLN A 57 -5.04 17.61 2.06
CA GLN A 57 -5.58 18.98 1.97
C GLN A 57 -6.97 19.02 1.31
N ILE A 58 -7.22 18.13 0.35
CA ILE A 58 -8.49 18.05 -0.38
C ILE A 58 -9.53 17.28 0.43
N THR A 59 -9.10 16.23 1.14
CA THR A 59 -9.99 15.34 1.88
C THR A 59 -10.34 15.94 3.24
N LYS A 60 -11.48 16.63 3.30
CA LYS A 60 -12.01 17.19 4.56
C LYS A 60 -13.06 16.27 5.15
N ALA A 61 -13.02 16.10 6.47
CA ALA A 61 -14.10 15.45 7.19
C ALA A 61 -15.40 16.24 7.06
N THR A 62 -16.50 15.56 6.80
CA THR A 62 -17.84 16.14 6.83
C THR A 62 -18.44 15.85 8.20
N PRO A 63 -18.64 16.86 9.07
CA PRO A 63 -19.23 16.64 10.38
C PRO A 63 -20.64 16.03 10.27
N GLY A 64 -20.93 15.02 11.09
CA GLY A 64 -22.27 14.41 11.16
C GLY A 64 -22.58 13.36 10.09
N ASP A 65 -21.67 13.08 9.17
CA ASP A 65 -21.84 11.99 8.18
C ASP A 65 -21.49 10.65 8.81
N LEU A 66 -22.47 10.04 9.49
CA LEU A 66 -22.32 8.74 10.14
C LEU A 66 -22.76 7.60 9.22
N LEU A 67 -22.12 6.44 9.38
CA LEU A 67 -22.60 5.19 8.80
C LEU A 67 -23.69 4.61 9.71
N THR A 68 -24.90 4.50 9.20
CA THR A 68 -26.06 4.05 9.97
C THR A 68 -26.49 2.62 9.60
N GLU A 69 -27.34 2.01 10.43
CA GLU A 69 -27.99 0.72 10.10
C GLU A 69 -28.80 0.81 8.79
N ALA A 70 -29.40 1.94 8.48
CA ALA A 70 -30.16 2.13 7.24
C ALA A 70 -29.26 2.05 5.99
N ASP A 71 -28.02 2.53 6.07
CA ASP A 71 -27.07 2.52 4.94
C ASP A 71 -26.67 1.10 4.52
N ILE A 72 -26.75 0.14 5.40
CA ILE A 72 -26.31 -1.23 5.16
C ILE A 72 -27.45 -2.19 4.79
N GLN A 73 -28.71 -1.80 4.92
CA GLN A 73 -29.87 -2.70 4.71
C GLN A 73 -29.93 -3.34 3.34
N SER A 74 -29.44 -2.66 2.30
CA SER A 74 -29.44 -3.17 0.92
C SER A 74 -28.26 -4.11 0.62
N LEU A 75 -27.31 -4.24 1.54
CA LEU A 75 -26.13 -5.10 1.34
C LEU A 75 -26.48 -6.58 1.60
N PRO A 76 -25.72 -7.54 1.03
CA PRO A 76 -25.84 -8.94 1.38
C PRO A 76 -25.68 -9.18 2.88
N GLN A 77 -26.42 -10.16 3.43
CA GLN A 77 -26.41 -10.47 4.85
C GLN A 77 -25.00 -10.69 5.43
N PRO A 78 -24.08 -11.45 4.80
CA PRO A 78 -22.72 -11.60 5.34
C PRO A 78 -21.95 -10.28 5.41
N VAL A 79 -22.15 -9.38 4.45
CA VAL A 79 -21.49 -8.06 4.45
C VAL A 79 -22.06 -7.18 5.58
N GLN A 80 -23.38 -7.18 5.79
CA GLN A 80 -24.00 -6.48 6.92
C GLN A 80 -23.42 -6.97 8.26
N LYS A 81 -23.30 -8.30 8.41
CA LYS A 81 -22.76 -8.93 9.62
C LYS A 81 -21.30 -8.53 9.86
N TYR A 82 -20.50 -8.47 8.78
CA TYR A 82 -19.12 -8.00 8.86
C TYR A 82 -19.01 -6.53 9.27
N LEU A 83 -19.84 -5.65 8.74
CA LEU A 83 -19.84 -4.23 9.13
C LEU A 83 -20.21 -4.04 10.60
N LYS A 84 -21.17 -4.82 11.11
CA LYS A 84 -21.53 -4.85 12.54
C LYS A 84 -20.39 -5.39 13.41
N TYR A 85 -19.77 -6.51 12.99
CA TYR A 85 -18.59 -7.07 13.66
C TYR A 85 -17.44 -6.07 13.72
N SER A 86 -17.19 -5.37 12.63
CA SER A 86 -16.12 -4.36 12.55
C SER A 86 -16.37 -3.14 13.45
N GLY A 87 -17.59 -2.96 13.96
CA GLY A 87 -17.94 -1.87 14.86
C GLY A 87 -17.93 -0.49 14.18
N VAL A 88 -18.20 -0.43 12.88
CA VAL A 88 -18.21 0.81 12.10
C VAL A 88 -19.56 1.53 12.07
N ILE A 89 -20.63 0.88 12.54
CA ILE A 89 -21.98 1.46 12.60
C ILE A 89 -22.02 2.57 13.66
N ASN A 90 -22.74 3.65 13.33
CA ASN A 90 -22.85 4.88 14.13
C ASN A 90 -21.50 5.60 14.33
N ARG A 91 -20.55 5.37 13.44
CA ARG A 91 -19.27 6.08 13.39
C ARG A 91 -19.18 6.98 12.16
N PRO A 92 -18.33 8.01 12.20
CA PRO A 92 -18.06 8.83 11.02
C PRO A 92 -17.62 7.99 9.82
N ARG A 93 -18.12 8.30 8.63
CA ARG A 93 -17.69 7.66 7.39
C ARG A 93 -16.22 7.95 7.15
N VAL A 94 -15.48 6.89 6.84
CA VAL A 94 -14.04 6.97 6.63
C VAL A 94 -13.75 7.60 5.27
N LYS A 95 -13.01 8.72 5.26
CA LYS A 95 -12.59 9.42 4.05
C LYS A 95 -11.19 9.03 3.59
N ASN A 96 -10.33 8.72 4.54
CA ASN A 96 -8.98 8.24 4.31
C ASN A 96 -8.50 7.37 5.48
N ILE A 97 -7.50 6.54 5.22
CA ILE A 97 -6.79 5.78 6.25
C ILE A 97 -5.29 5.87 6.02
N ARG A 98 -4.54 5.80 7.10
CA ARG A 98 -3.10 5.58 7.09
C ARG A 98 -2.79 4.21 7.69
N ILE A 99 -1.99 3.43 6.99
CA ILE A 99 -1.60 2.09 7.38
C ILE A 99 -0.08 2.00 7.42
N VAL A 100 0.45 1.29 8.39
CA VAL A 100 1.87 0.93 8.48
C VAL A 100 1.95 -0.58 8.54
N PHE A 101 2.74 -1.15 7.66
CA PHE A 101 3.00 -2.59 7.62
C PHE A 101 4.47 -2.87 7.88
N ASP A 102 4.71 -3.87 8.70
CA ASP A 102 5.94 -4.64 8.75
C ASP A 102 5.62 -6.03 8.20
N GLY A 103 6.45 -6.54 7.30
CA GLY A 103 6.18 -7.83 6.68
C GLY A 103 7.38 -8.39 5.94
N GLU A 104 7.15 -9.54 5.36
CA GLU A 104 8.09 -10.22 4.50
C GLU A 104 7.42 -10.56 3.17
N MET A 105 8.19 -10.54 2.09
CA MET A 105 7.71 -10.94 0.77
C MET A 105 8.75 -11.76 0.03
N ARG A 106 8.27 -12.56 -0.91
CA ARG A 106 9.13 -13.32 -1.84
C ARG A 106 8.44 -13.52 -3.18
N SER A 107 9.22 -13.68 -4.23
CA SER A 107 8.76 -14.30 -5.46
C SER A 107 8.80 -15.82 -5.34
N LYS A 108 8.05 -16.53 -6.19
CA LYS A 108 8.02 -18.00 -6.22
C LYS A 108 9.43 -18.58 -6.35
N GLY A 109 9.81 -19.49 -5.43
CA GLY A 109 11.12 -20.15 -5.42
C GLY A 109 12.29 -19.26 -4.98
N LYS A 110 12.03 -18.08 -4.42
CA LYS A 110 13.05 -17.18 -3.86
C LYS A 110 12.94 -17.10 -2.35
N ASP A 111 13.99 -16.62 -1.71
CA ASP A 111 14.02 -16.37 -0.26
C ASP A 111 13.14 -15.20 0.14
N TRP A 112 12.67 -15.21 1.38
CA TRP A 112 11.95 -14.11 1.99
C TRP A 112 12.88 -12.94 2.26
N PHE A 113 12.38 -11.73 2.02
CA PHE A 113 13.04 -10.50 2.42
C PHE A 113 12.06 -9.58 3.17
N PRO A 114 12.53 -8.93 4.24
CA PRO A 114 11.69 -8.05 5.05
C PRO A 114 11.44 -6.71 4.36
N PHE A 115 10.29 -6.12 4.65
CA PHE A 115 9.96 -4.77 4.25
C PHE A 115 9.20 -4.02 5.34
N GLN A 116 9.28 -2.71 5.27
CA GLN A 116 8.41 -1.78 5.99
C GLN A 116 7.73 -0.88 4.99
N SER A 117 6.46 -0.56 5.22
CA SER A 117 5.72 0.33 4.34
C SER A 117 4.82 1.29 5.08
N VAL A 118 4.57 2.42 4.45
CA VAL A 118 3.54 3.37 4.84
C VAL A 118 2.61 3.56 3.66
N GLN A 119 1.32 3.46 3.92
CA GLN A 119 0.27 3.56 2.92
C GLN A 119 -0.77 4.58 3.36
N TYR A 120 -1.32 5.30 2.38
CA TYR A 120 -2.51 6.12 2.52
C TYR A 120 -3.52 5.75 1.45
N ASN A 121 -4.76 5.51 1.87
CA ASN A 121 -5.88 5.35 0.96
C ASN A 121 -6.88 6.48 1.17
N PHE A 122 -7.45 7.00 0.08
CA PHE A 122 -8.52 7.99 0.05
C PHE A 122 -9.69 7.39 -0.72
N PHE A 123 -10.93 7.61 -0.25
CA PHE A 123 -12.08 6.84 -0.72
C PHE A 123 -13.10 7.65 -1.52
N ASP A 124 -13.17 8.96 -1.38
CA ASP A 124 -14.08 9.80 -2.17
C ASP A 124 -13.74 9.71 -3.67
N ASP A 125 -12.48 9.85 -4.03
CA ASP A 125 -11.91 9.41 -5.31
C ASP A 125 -10.82 8.38 -5.01
N PRO A 126 -11.03 7.09 -5.32
CA PRO A 126 -10.15 6.03 -4.88
C PRO A 126 -8.70 6.25 -5.26
N THR A 127 -7.91 6.57 -4.27
CA THR A 127 -6.48 6.83 -4.38
C THR A 127 -5.73 5.95 -3.39
N ARG A 128 -4.65 5.35 -3.83
CA ARG A 128 -3.74 4.56 -2.98
C ARG A 128 -2.32 5.03 -3.20
N LEU A 129 -1.68 5.47 -2.14
CA LEU A 129 -0.28 5.88 -2.12
C LEU A 129 0.46 4.94 -1.18
N PHE A 130 1.35 4.12 -1.72
CA PHE A 130 2.05 3.08 -0.97
C PHE A 130 3.56 3.22 -1.16
N PHE A 131 4.28 3.54 -0.09
CA PHE A 131 5.73 3.63 -0.08
C PHE A 131 6.33 2.51 0.77
N MET A 132 7.18 1.70 0.17
CA MET A 132 7.82 0.55 0.79
C MET A 132 9.33 0.70 0.81
N LYS A 133 9.97 0.23 1.88
CA LYS A 133 11.42 0.05 1.99
C LYS A 133 11.70 -1.44 2.22
N ALA A 134 12.04 -2.14 1.15
CA ALA A 134 12.48 -3.53 1.23
C ALA A 134 13.96 -3.60 1.59
N ARG A 135 14.36 -4.69 2.27
CA ARG A 135 15.77 -4.98 2.56
C ARG A 135 16.16 -6.25 1.82
N MET A 136 17.01 -6.09 0.80
CA MET A 136 17.50 -7.19 -0.03
C MET A 136 19.03 -7.17 -0.01
N PHE A 137 19.66 -8.29 0.32
CA PHE A 137 21.14 -8.41 0.37
C PHE A 137 21.81 -7.29 1.20
N GLY A 138 21.21 -6.91 2.33
CA GLY A 138 21.72 -5.81 3.17
C GLY A 138 21.49 -4.39 2.63
N MET A 139 20.87 -4.26 1.46
CA MET A 139 20.59 -2.98 0.80
C MET A 139 19.13 -2.55 0.95
N VAL A 140 18.90 -1.24 1.01
CA VAL A 140 17.55 -0.69 0.99
C VAL A 140 17.11 -0.46 -0.45
N VAL A 141 15.98 -1.07 -0.82
CA VAL A 141 15.35 -0.95 -2.12
C VAL A 141 13.98 -0.29 -1.92
N PRO A 142 13.87 1.05 -2.04
CA PRO A 142 12.59 1.73 -1.93
C PRO A 142 11.72 1.50 -3.17
N GLY A 143 10.42 1.35 -2.92
CA GLY A 143 9.38 1.27 -3.94
C GLY A 143 8.25 2.24 -3.65
N TYR A 144 7.76 2.91 -4.67
CA TYR A 144 6.58 3.76 -4.61
C TYR A 144 5.55 3.28 -5.63
N HIS A 145 4.40 2.85 -5.11
CA HIS A 145 3.22 2.53 -5.90
C HIS A 145 2.20 3.64 -5.66
N ASP A 146 1.76 4.25 -6.72
CA ASP A 146 0.67 5.23 -6.69
C ASP A 146 -0.47 4.81 -7.62
N TYR A 147 -1.68 4.91 -7.11
CA TYR A 147 -2.92 4.80 -7.87
C TYR A 147 -3.70 6.08 -7.64
N GLN A 148 -3.73 6.93 -8.64
CA GLN A 148 -4.36 8.24 -8.62
C GLN A 148 -5.06 8.48 -9.96
N ASP A 149 -6.16 9.21 -9.97
CA ASP A 149 -6.90 9.51 -11.20
C ASP A 149 -7.20 8.27 -12.05
N LYS A 150 -7.49 7.14 -11.37
CA LYS A 150 -7.81 5.84 -11.98
C LYS A 150 -6.66 5.21 -12.76
N THR A 151 -5.46 5.73 -12.60
CA THR A 151 -4.22 5.21 -13.20
C THR A 151 -3.21 4.81 -12.14
N ALA A 152 -2.43 3.79 -12.44
CA ALA A 152 -1.45 3.24 -11.52
C ALA A 152 -0.03 3.32 -12.06
N ARG A 153 0.91 3.55 -11.16
CA ARG A 153 2.35 3.47 -11.44
C ARG A 153 3.05 2.75 -10.30
N MET A 154 4.06 1.98 -10.65
CA MET A 154 4.97 1.35 -9.70
C MET A 154 6.41 1.68 -10.09
N ASN A 155 7.13 2.31 -9.18
CA ASN A 155 8.53 2.67 -9.33
C ASN A 155 9.34 2.02 -8.22
N ILE A 156 10.31 1.18 -8.56
CA ILE A 156 11.25 0.57 -7.62
C ILE A 156 12.66 1.01 -8.01
N LYS A 157 13.44 1.51 -7.04
CA LYS A 157 14.78 2.05 -7.30
C LYS A 157 15.80 1.49 -6.32
N LEU A 158 16.87 0.89 -6.82
CA LEU A 158 18.00 0.52 -5.99
C LEU A 158 18.68 1.79 -5.45
N PHE A 159 18.86 1.90 -4.14
CA PHE A 159 19.38 3.08 -3.43
C PHE A 159 18.61 4.39 -3.69
N GLY A 160 17.38 4.30 -4.20
CA GLY A 160 16.62 5.50 -4.61
C GLY A 160 17.12 6.16 -5.90
N LEU A 161 18.16 5.64 -6.55
CA LEU A 161 18.83 6.20 -7.73
C LEU A 161 18.54 5.39 -9.00
N PHE A 162 18.87 4.11 -8.97
CA PHE A 162 18.85 3.27 -10.16
C PHE A 162 17.48 2.61 -10.31
N PRO A 163 16.75 2.87 -11.41
CA PRO A 163 15.46 2.23 -11.64
C PRO A 163 15.64 0.71 -11.84
N VAL A 164 14.96 -0.08 -10.98
CA VAL A 164 14.89 -1.54 -11.07
C VAL A 164 13.60 -1.94 -11.79
N MET A 165 12.51 -1.22 -11.50
CA MET A 165 11.22 -1.45 -12.12
C MET A 165 10.50 -0.12 -12.32
N HIS A 166 9.84 -0.01 -13.48
CA HIS A 166 8.89 1.05 -13.78
C HIS A 166 7.71 0.44 -14.54
N ALA A 167 6.57 0.32 -13.87
CA ALA A 167 5.36 -0.26 -14.45
C ALA A 167 4.22 0.77 -14.47
N LYS A 168 3.45 0.75 -15.55
CA LYS A 168 2.24 1.55 -15.78
C LYS A 168 1.41 0.90 -16.89
N GLY A 169 0.21 1.38 -17.10
CA GLY A 169 -0.67 0.91 -18.20
C GLY A 169 -1.90 0.18 -17.70
N PRO A 170 -2.75 -0.31 -18.63
CA PRO A 170 -4.05 -0.89 -18.28
C PRO A 170 -3.96 -2.06 -17.30
N GLU A 171 -2.96 -2.94 -17.43
CA GLU A 171 -2.76 -4.10 -16.57
C GLU A 171 -2.39 -3.66 -15.15
N MET A 172 -1.53 -2.65 -15.03
CA MET A 172 -1.16 -2.07 -13.73
C MET A 172 -2.37 -1.36 -13.10
N ASN A 173 -3.17 -0.62 -13.90
CA ASN A 173 -4.38 0.03 -13.43
C ASN A 173 -5.37 -1.00 -12.87
N LYS A 174 -5.58 -2.12 -13.58
CA LYS A 174 -6.46 -3.18 -13.13
C LYS A 174 -5.93 -3.87 -11.87
N ALA A 175 -4.64 -4.20 -11.81
CA ALA A 175 -4.00 -4.79 -10.64
C ALA A 175 -4.15 -3.92 -9.39
N GLU A 176 -3.89 -2.62 -9.52
CA GLU A 176 -4.03 -1.69 -8.37
C GLU A 176 -5.48 -1.40 -8.01
N THR A 177 -6.43 -1.48 -8.96
CA THR A 177 -7.86 -1.42 -8.65
C THR A 177 -8.30 -2.60 -7.77
N VAL A 178 -7.77 -3.82 -8.03
CA VAL A 178 -7.98 -4.97 -7.14
C VAL A 178 -7.40 -4.69 -5.75
N THR A 179 -6.19 -4.10 -5.68
CA THR A 179 -5.54 -3.79 -4.40
C THR A 179 -6.32 -2.76 -3.61
N VAL A 180 -6.77 -1.67 -4.24
CA VAL A 180 -7.59 -0.64 -3.58
C VAL A 180 -8.88 -1.24 -3.03
N PHE A 181 -9.56 -2.08 -3.79
CA PHE A 181 -10.78 -2.74 -3.33
C PHE A 181 -10.50 -3.74 -2.20
N ASN A 182 -9.40 -4.47 -2.27
CA ASN A 182 -8.94 -5.35 -1.19
C ASN A 182 -8.70 -4.56 0.10
N ASP A 183 -8.01 -3.41 0.01
CA ASP A 183 -7.78 -2.52 1.15
C ASP A 183 -9.09 -1.98 1.76
N MET A 184 -10.07 -1.61 0.91
CA MET A 184 -11.41 -1.21 1.36
C MET A 184 -12.07 -2.32 2.17
N CYS A 185 -12.00 -3.56 1.69
CA CYS A 185 -12.60 -4.71 2.34
C CYS A 185 -11.95 -5.02 3.70
N LEU A 186 -10.62 -4.98 3.79
CA LEU A 186 -9.87 -5.47 4.95
C LEU A 186 -9.63 -4.40 6.01
N MET A 187 -9.39 -3.15 5.60
CA MET A 187 -8.86 -2.11 6.48
C MET A 187 -9.78 -0.90 6.62
N ALA A 188 -10.79 -0.79 5.76
CA ALA A 188 -11.75 0.29 5.79
C ALA A 188 -13.18 -0.22 5.54
N PRO A 189 -13.70 -1.16 6.33
CA PRO A 189 -15.00 -1.81 6.06
C PRO A 189 -16.16 -0.82 5.94
N ALA A 190 -16.11 0.35 6.60
CA ALA A 190 -17.11 1.40 6.44
C ALA A 190 -17.28 1.90 4.99
N THR A 191 -16.31 1.64 4.10
CA THR A 191 -16.38 2.01 2.68
C THR A 191 -17.17 1.04 1.82
N LEU A 192 -17.60 -0.11 2.35
CA LEU A 192 -18.30 -1.15 1.59
C LEU A 192 -19.74 -0.79 1.18
N ILE A 193 -20.24 0.36 1.62
CA ILE A 193 -21.49 0.97 1.15
C ILE A 193 -21.31 1.82 -0.12
N ASP A 194 -20.09 1.88 -0.66
CA ASP A 194 -19.78 2.71 -1.84
C ASP A 194 -20.60 2.27 -3.06
N LYS A 195 -21.20 3.23 -3.73
CA LYS A 195 -22.07 3.00 -4.92
C LYS A 195 -21.31 2.41 -6.12
N ARG A 196 -19.99 2.47 -6.13
CA ARG A 196 -19.11 1.83 -7.13
C ARG A 196 -19.02 0.32 -6.95
N ILE A 197 -19.54 -0.23 -5.82
CA ILE A 197 -19.57 -1.64 -5.52
C ILE A 197 -20.97 -2.18 -5.82
N GLN A 198 -21.06 -3.11 -6.75
CA GLN A 198 -22.26 -3.87 -7.01
C GLN A 198 -22.14 -5.24 -6.33
N TRP A 199 -22.96 -5.48 -5.33
CA TRP A 199 -22.98 -6.72 -4.58
C TRP A 199 -23.89 -7.77 -5.21
N VAL A 200 -23.41 -9.02 -5.24
CA VAL A 200 -24.15 -10.21 -5.65
C VAL A 200 -24.09 -11.23 -4.51
N PRO A 201 -25.21 -11.52 -3.83
CA PRO A 201 -25.26 -12.57 -2.82
C PRO A 201 -24.92 -13.93 -3.42
N ILE A 202 -24.14 -14.75 -2.69
CA ILE A 202 -23.85 -16.14 -3.03
C ILE A 202 -24.56 -17.05 -2.01
N ASP A 203 -24.17 -16.93 -0.73
CA ASP A 203 -24.75 -17.69 0.38
C ASP A 203 -24.62 -16.90 1.70
N ASN A 204 -24.85 -17.58 2.83
CA ASN A 204 -24.82 -16.94 4.17
C ASN A 204 -23.42 -16.58 4.67
N THR A 205 -22.37 -17.04 3.97
CA THR A 205 -20.95 -16.88 4.36
C THR A 205 -20.11 -16.27 3.24
N SER A 206 -20.70 -16.00 2.07
CA SER A 206 -19.95 -15.44 0.95
C SER A 206 -20.78 -14.47 0.12
N SER A 207 -20.08 -13.50 -0.48
CA SER A 207 -20.69 -12.53 -1.40
C SER A 207 -19.69 -12.17 -2.48
N LYS A 208 -20.17 -11.99 -3.71
CA LYS A 208 -19.39 -11.46 -4.83
C LYS A 208 -19.60 -9.95 -4.91
N ALA A 209 -18.54 -9.25 -5.18
CA ALA A 209 -18.56 -7.81 -5.45
C ALA A 209 -17.99 -7.53 -6.83
N HIS A 210 -18.61 -6.60 -7.56
CA HIS A 210 -18.04 -5.96 -8.74
C HIS A 210 -17.72 -4.52 -8.38
N PHE A 211 -16.45 -4.15 -8.43
CA PHE A 211 -16.01 -2.79 -8.16
C PHE A 211 -15.57 -2.11 -9.45
N THR A 212 -16.09 -0.90 -9.66
CA THR A 212 -15.79 -0.10 -10.85
C THR A 212 -15.20 1.24 -10.45
N ASN A 213 -13.98 1.54 -10.93
CA ASN A 213 -13.37 2.86 -10.78
C ASN A 213 -12.96 3.40 -12.16
N GLY A 214 -13.79 4.28 -12.72
CA GLY A 214 -13.66 4.74 -14.11
C GLY A 214 -13.83 3.57 -15.10
N MET A 215 -12.84 3.34 -15.93
CA MET A 215 -12.84 2.22 -16.89
C MET A 215 -12.36 0.89 -16.29
N ASN A 216 -11.75 0.93 -15.09
CA ASN A 216 -11.25 -0.26 -14.43
C ASN A 216 -12.39 -1.00 -13.73
N LYS A 217 -12.67 -2.21 -14.19
CA LYS A 217 -13.70 -3.10 -13.62
C LYS A 217 -13.03 -4.36 -13.12
N ILE A 218 -13.31 -4.71 -11.88
CA ILE A 218 -12.81 -5.93 -11.24
C ILE A 218 -13.94 -6.63 -10.47
N SER A 219 -13.69 -7.88 -10.12
CA SER A 219 -14.58 -8.64 -9.25
C SER A 219 -13.77 -9.36 -8.16
N ALA A 220 -14.43 -9.59 -7.04
CA ALA A 220 -13.88 -10.41 -5.96
C ALA A 220 -14.99 -11.18 -5.25
N ILE A 221 -14.62 -12.29 -4.63
CA ILE A 221 -15.47 -13.02 -3.70
C ILE A 221 -14.91 -12.83 -2.30
N LEU A 222 -15.77 -12.41 -1.40
CA LEU A 222 -15.48 -12.24 0.01
C LEU A 222 -16.07 -13.41 0.80
N TYR A 223 -15.27 -14.02 1.66
CA TYR A 223 -15.65 -15.15 2.51
C TYR A 223 -15.66 -14.70 3.97
N PHE A 224 -16.72 -15.03 4.68
CA PHE A 224 -16.93 -14.64 6.07
C PHE A 224 -17.14 -15.88 6.93
N ASN A 225 -16.76 -15.79 8.19
CA ASN A 225 -17.09 -16.84 9.16
C ASN A 225 -18.41 -16.57 9.90
N GLU A 226 -18.80 -17.48 10.77
CA GLU A 226 -20.03 -17.36 11.55
C GLU A 226 -20.06 -16.17 12.50
N LYS A 227 -18.91 -15.66 12.93
CA LYS A 227 -18.80 -14.46 13.76
C LYS A 227 -19.00 -13.16 12.96
N GLY A 228 -18.95 -13.24 11.63
CA GLY A 228 -19.00 -12.09 10.73
C GLY A 228 -17.61 -11.51 10.39
N GLU A 229 -16.52 -12.20 10.71
CA GLU A 229 -15.17 -11.81 10.28
C GLU A 229 -14.99 -12.11 8.80
N LEU A 230 -14.41 -11.18 8.05
CA LEU A 230 -13.93 -11.44 6.69
C LEU A 230 -12.68 -12.32 6.80
N VAL A 231 -12.74 -13.55 6.34
CA VAL A 231 -11.63 -14.51 6.46
C VAL A 231 -10.79 -14.63 5.20
N ASN A 232 -11.36 -14.28 4.05
CA ASN A 232 -10.60 -14.27 2.80
C ASN A 232 -11.26 -13.34 1.76
N PHE A 233 -10.41 -12.76 0.92
CA PHE A 233 -10.78 -12.04 -0.30
C PHE A 233 -10.11 -12.75 -1.47
N ILE A 234 -10.85 -13.07 -2.53
CA ILE A 234 -10.33 -13.74 -3.73
C ILE A 234 -10.73 -12.96 -4.97
N SER A 235 -9.75 -12.64 -5.82
CA SER A 235 -9.97 -12.04 -7.14
C SER A 235 -9.13 -12.74 -8.20
N ASP A 236 -9.72 -13.02 -9.35
CA ASP A 236 -9.02 -13.55 -10.53
C ASP A 236 -8.60 -12.42 -11.49
N ASP A 237 -8.80 -11.16 -11.13
CA ASP A 237 -8.55 -9.99 -11.97
C ASP A 237 -7.18 -9.34 -11.75
N ARG A 238 -6.35 -9.86 -10.83
CA ARG A 238 -5.07 -9.26 -10.48
C ARG A 238 -3.95 -9.72 -11.41
N TYR A 239 -3.26 -8.75 -12.02
CA TYR A 239 -2.07 -9.02 -12.83
C TYR A 239 -0.81 -9.19 -11.96
N VAL A 240 0.02 -10.14 -12.34
CA VAL A 240 1.45 -10.16 -12.02
C VAL A 240 2.16 -9.39 -13.12
N ILE A 241 2.67 -8.23 -12.79
CA ILE A 241 3.12 -7.24 -13.77
C ILE A 241 4.35 -7.72 -14.55
N ASP A 242 5.26 -8.45 -13.92
CA ASP A 242 6.47 -9.00 -14.57
C ASP A 242 6.13 -10.03 -15.66
N GLU A 243 4.98 -10.71 -15.52
CA GLU A 243 4.53 -11.75 -16.44
C GLU A 243 3.42 -11.26 -17.38
N MET A 244 2.83 -10.09 -17.10
CA MET A 244 1.68 -9.52 -17.80
C MET A 244 0.49 -10.49 -17.89
N LYS A 245 0.30 -11.31 -16.85
CA LYS A 245 -0.75 -12.31 -16.74
C LYS A 245 -1.58 -12.13 -15.47
N GLN A 246 -2.85 -12.49 -15.58
CA GLN A 246 -3.76 -12.57 -14.44
C GLN A 246 -3.58 -13.90 -13.73
N TYR A 247 -3.54 -13.81 -12.41
CA TYR A 247 -3.52 -14.97 -11.53
C TYR A 247 -4.56 -14.79 -10.44
N ARG A 248 -5.05 -15.89 -9.92
CA ARG A 248 -5.86 -15.86 -8.71
C ARG A 248 -5.05 -15.24 -7.58
N PHE A 249 -5.61 -14.21 -7.00
CA PHE A 249 -5.06 -13.49 -5.87
C PHE A 249 -5.97 -13.68 -4.66
N SER A 250 -5.41 -14.06 -3.52
CA SER A 250 -6.17 -14.17 -2.27
C SER A 250 -5.49 -13.45 -1.13
N THR A 251 -6.32 -13.01 -0.17
CA THR A 251 -5.83 -12.36 1.05
C THR A 251 -6.46 -13.04 2.28
N PRO A 252 -5.94 -14.22 2.69
CA PRO A 252 -6.40 -14.88 3.91
C PRO A 252 -6.04 -14.03 5.13
N VAL A 253 -7.08 -13.69 5.92
CA VAL A 253 -6.96 -12.95 7.18
C VAL A 253 -6.68 -13.94 8.31
N LYS A 254 -5.68 -13.67 9.12
CA LYS A 254 -5.24 -14.55 10.22
C LYS A 254 -5.58 -13.98 11.59
N GLU A 255 -5.59 -12.66 11.74
CA GLU A 255 -5.79 -12.01 13.03
C GLU A 255 -6.54 -10.70 12.88
N TYR A 256 -7.48 -10.46 13.80
CA TYR A 256 -8.17 -9.20 14.01
C TYR A 256 -7.73 -8.56 15.32
N LYS A 257 -7.62 -7.23 15.34
CA LYS A 257 -7.39 -6.45 16.55
C LYS A 257 -8.34 -5.26 16.62
N VAL A 258 -8.60 -4.82 17.84
CA VAL A 258 -9.32 -3.57 18.07
C VAL A 258 -8.34 -2.41 17.90
N ILE A 259 -8.50 -1.63 16.83
CA ILE A 259 -7.71 -0.43 16.55
C ILE A 259 -8.68 0.74 16.42
N ASN A 260 -8.48 1.79 17.21
CA ASN A 260 -9.37 2.94 17.28
C ASN A 260 -10.84 2.55 17.56
N GLY A 261 -11.05 1.48 18.32
CA GLY A 261 -12.37 0.96 18.69
C GLY A 261 -13.08 0.21 17.56
N MET A 262 -12.41 -0.19 16.50
CA MET A 262 -12.92 -0.99 15.39
C MET A 262 -12.14 -2.30 15.29
N ASN A 263 -12.85 -3.41 15.01
CA ASN A 263 -12.20 -4.68 14.68
C ASN A 263 -11.71 -4.63 13.24
N VAL A 264 -10.41 -4.58 13.07
CA VAL A 264 -9.76 -4.54 11.75
C VAL A 264 -8.70 -5.62 11.63
N MET A 265 -8.40 -6.02 10.41
CA MET A 265 -7.33 -6.98 10.15
C MET A 265 -5.99 -6.43 10.70
N ALA A 266 -5.30 -7.25 11.49
CA ALA A 266 -3.99 -6.96 12.04
C ALA A 266 -2.88 -7.82 11.43
N TYR A 267 -3.21 -9.04 10.97
CA TYR A 267 -2.30 -9.92 10.28
C TYR A 267 -3.04 -10.69 9.18
N GLY A 268 -2.41 -10.78 8.02
CA GLY A 268 -2.90 -11.52 6.85
C GLY A 268 -1.79 -11.75 5.84
N GLU A 269 -2.12 -12.50 4.80
CA GLU A 269 -1.21 -12.84 3.73
C GLU A 269 -1.77 -12.33 2.40
N ALA A 270 -0.90 -12.06 1.44
CA ALA A 270 -1.25 -11.77 0.06
C ALA A 270 -0.61 -12.84 -0.83
N VAL A 271 -1.43 -13.66 -1.48
CA VAL A 271 -0.98 -14.88 -2.17
C VAL A 271 -1.44 -14.88 -3.62
N TRP A 272 -0.52 -15.14 -4.54
CA TRP A 272 -0.80 -15.46 -5.94
C TRP A 272 -0.70 -16.97 -6.15
N HIS A 273 -1.70 -17.56 -6.83
CA HIS A 273 -1.84 -19.01 -7.03
C HIS A 273 -1.48 -19.44 -8.43
#